data_454dde8a487732136c38ff096e766bba
#
_entry.id   454dde8a487732136c38ff096e766bba
#
_cell.length_a   1.000
_cell.length_b   1.000
_cell.length_c   1.000
_cell.angle_alpha   90.00
_cell.angle_beta   90.00
_cell.angle_gamma   90.00
#
_symmetry.space_group_name_H-M   'P 1'
#
loop_
_entity.id
_entity.type
_entity.pdbx_description
1 polymer ?
#
loop_
_entity_poly.entity_id
_entity_poly.type
_entity_poly.pdbx_seq_one_letter_code
_entity_poly.pdbx_strand_id
1 'polypeptide(L)' 'MLNEKLLNALNRQMNHEFFAAHAYMAMASYCDYHSYEGFANFYIQQAKEERFHGQKIYDYINDRGEQAVFSQLD' A
#
# COMPACT_ATOMS: atom_id res chain seq x y z
N MET A 1 12.24 19.92 6.27
CA MET A 1 10.81 19.82 6.59
C MET A 1 9.97 19.95 5.34
N LEU A 2 8.96 19.09 5.19
CA LEU A 2 8.05 19.15 4.05
C LEU A 2 6.99 20.22 4.29
N ASN A 3 6.51 20.88 3.22
CA ASN A 3 5.37 21.76 3.41
C ASN A 3 4.10 20.91 3.61
N GLU A 4 3.09 21.51 4.21
CA GLU A 4 1.87 20.79 4.59
C GLU A 4 1.16 20.16 3.39
N LYS A 5 1.10 20.87 2.28
CA LYS A 5 0.43 20.36 1.08
C LYS A 5 1.12 19.11 0.54
N LEU A 6 2.44 19.13 0.48
CA LEU A 6 3.22 17.98 0.01
C LEU A 6 3.11 16.83 1.00
N LEU A 7 3.20 17.10 2.31
CA LEU A 7 3.07 16.08 3.33
C LEU A 7 1.71 15.37 3.23
N ASN A 8 0.64 16.14 3.07
CA ASN A 8 -0.70 15.57 2.94
C ASN A 8 -0.81 14.70 1.68
N ALA A 9 -0.21 15.15 0.57
CA ALA A 9 -0.23 14.37 -0.67
C ALA A 9 0.55 13.06 -0.52
N LEU A 10 1.69 13.08 0.16
CA LEU A 10 2.48 11.87 0.40
C LEU A 10 1.74 10.90 1.30
N ASN A 11 1.10 11.40 2.36
CA ASN A 11 0.31 10.54 3.24
C ASN A 11 -0.86 9.89 2.49
N ARG A 12 -1.54 10.65 1.62
CA ARG A 12 -2.62 10.09 0.80
C ARG A 12 -2.10 9.00 -0.13
N GLN A 13 -0.96 9.25 -0.78
CA GLN A 13 -0.39 8.27 -1.71
C GLN A 13 0.06 7.01 -0.97
N MET A 14 0.70 7.15 0.20
CA MET A 14 1.10 6.02 1.02
C MET A 14 -0.10 5.15 1.38
N ASN A 15 -1.18 5.78 1.86
CA ASN A 15 -2.39 5.05 2.22
C ASN A 15 -3.02 4.38 1.02
N HIS A 16 -3.00 5.03 -0.15
CA HIS A 16 -3.50 4.45 -1.39
C HIS A 16 -2.73 3.17 -1.75
N GLU A 17 -1.40 3.20 -1.63
CA GLU A 17 -0.58 2.02 -1.92
C GLU A 17 -0.88 0.86 -0.98
N PHE A 18 -1.00 1.15 0.33
CA PHE A 18 -1.33 0.10 1.29
C PHE A 18 -2.75 -0.43 1.11
N PHE A 19 -3.69 0.45 0.74
CA PHE A 19 -5.06 0.02 0.43
C PHE A 19 -5.06 -0.90 -0.78
N ALA A 20 -4.30 -0.55 -1.83
CA ALA A 20 -4.20 -1.38 -3.02
C ALA A 20 -3.61 -2.75 -2.69
N ALA A 21 -2.58 -2.80 -1.83
CA ALA A 21 -2.01 -4.08 -1.37
C ALA A 21 -3.06 -4.94 -0.67
N HIS A 22 -3.87 -4.32 0.19
CA HIS A 22 -4.95 -5.02 0.89
C HIS A 22 -5.96 -5.59 -0.11
N ALA A 23 -6.37 -4.79 -1.10
CA ALA A 23 -7.33 -5.21 -2.12
C ALA A 23 -6.77 -6.38 -2.95
N TYR A 24 -5.50 -6.32 -3.33
CA TYR A 24 -4.87 -7.42 -4.07
C TYR A 24 -4.85 -8.71 -3.25
N MET A 25 -4.58 -8.62 -1.94
CA MET A 25 -4.62 -9.81 -1.09
C MET A 25 -6.02 -10.41 -1.01
N ALA A 26 -7.05 -9.57 -0.97
CA ALA A 26 -8.42 -10.06 -0.99
C ALA A 26 -8.71 -10.81 -2.29
N MET A 27 -8.24 -10.28 -3.43
CA MET A 27 -8.39 -10.96 -4.72
C MET A 27 -7.59 -12.25 -4.79
N ALA A 28 -6.39 -12.27 -4.20
CA ALA A 28 -5.59 -13.50 -4.14
C ALA A 28 -6.32 -14.58 -3.34
N SER A 29 -6.91 -14.21 -2.22
CA SER A 29 -7.67 -15.15 -1.39
C SER A 29 -8.86 -15.74 -2.14
N TYR A 30 -9.58 -14.90 -2.89
CA TYR A 30 -10.68 -15.37 -3.74
C TYR A 30 -10.18 -16.38 -4.75
N CYS A 31 -9.05 -16.07 -5.42
CA CYS A 31 -8.49 -16.96 -6.43
C CYS A 31 -7.99 -18.27 -5.83
N ASP A 32 -7.37 -18.24 -4.64
CA ASP A 32 -6.94 -19.43 -3.94
C ASP A 32 -8.13 -20.33 -3.58
N TYR A 33 -9.20 -19.72 -3.07
CA TYR A 33 -10.40 -20.47 -2.70
C TYR A 33 -10.98 -21.21 -3.91
N HIS A 34 -10.92 -20.60 -5.09
CA HIS A 34 -11.44 -21.19 -6.33
C HIS A 34 -10.40 -21.97 -7.11
N SER A 35 -9.24 -22.24 -6.52
CA SER A 35 -8.14 -23.01 -7.12
C SER A 35 -7.56 -22.36 -8.38
N TYR A 36 -7.61 -21.06 -8.49
CA TYR A 36 -6.98 -20.29 -9.57
C TYR A 36 -5.57 -19.89 -9.15
N GLU A 37 -4.68 -20.86 -9.03
CA GLU A 37 -3.36 -20.67 -8.42
C GLU A 37 -2.49 -19.64 -9.14
N GLY A 38 -2.52 -19.62 -10.47
CA GLY A 38 -1.75 -18.66 -11.26
C GLY A 38 -2.19 -17.23 -10.99
N PHE A 39 -3.50 -16.99 -10.96
CA PHE A 39 -4.04 -15.66 -10.65
C PHE A 39 -3.78 -15.29 -9.19
N ALA A 40 -3.91 -16.25 -8.26
CA ALA A 40 -3.63 -15.98 -6.86
C ALA A 40 -2.19 -15.49 -6.69
N ASN A 41 -1.23 -16.18 -7.32
CA ASN A 41 0.17 -15.79 -7.25
C ASN A 41 0.41 -14.40 -7.85
N PHE A 42 -0.25 -14.09 -8.97
CA PHE A 42 -0.15 -12.77 -9.59
C PHE A 42 -0.56 -11.68 -8.61
N TYR A 43 -1.70 -11.84 -7.93
CA TYR A 43 -2.19 -10.83 -6.99
C TYR A 43 -1.32 -10.73 -5.74
N ILE A 44 -0.75 -11.84 -5.28
CA ILE A 44 0.19 -11.81 -4.16
C ILE A 44 1.42 -10.97 -4.53
N GLN A 45 1.94 -11.13 -5.74
CA GLN A 45 3.09 -10.35 -6.19
C GLN A 45 2.74 -8.87 -6.33
N GLN A 46 1.54 -8.55 -6.83
CA GLN A 46 1.08 -7.17 -6.91
C GLN A 46 0.95 -6.54 -5.52
N ALA A 47 0.43 -7.30 -4.55
CA ALA A 47 0.32 -6.83 -3.18
C ALA A 47 1.69 -6.49 -2.59
N LYS A 48 2.70 -7.32 -2.87
CA LYS A 48 4.06 -7.07 -2.40
C LYS A 48 4.63 -5.79 -2.98
N GLU A 49 4.41 -5.54 -4.29
CA GLU A 49 4.87 -4.33 -4.95
C GLU A 49 4.24 -3.08 -4.35
N GLU A 50 2.92 -3.10 -4.15
CA GLU A 50 2.22 -1.96 -3.58
C GLU A 50 2.66 -1.69 -2.15
N ARG A 51 2.88 -2.75 -1.37
CA ARG A 51 3.37 -2.61 0.00
C ARG A 51 4.78 -2.01 0.01
N PHE A 52 5.61 -2.42 -0.93
CA PHE A 52 6.96 -1.88 -1.08
C PHE A 52 6.91 -0.38 -1.40
N HIS A 53 6.02 0.03 -2.32
CA HIS A 53 5.85 1.44 -2.65
C HIS A 53 5.38 2.24 -1.45
N GLY A 54 4.40 1.71 -0.71
CA GLY A 54 3.91 2.36 0.51
C GLY A 54 5.00 2.51 1.56
N GLN A 55 5.84 1.48 1.72
CA GLN A 55 6.94 1.51 2.67
C GLN A 55 7.98 2.57 2.30
N LYS A 56 8.25 2.74 1.01
CA LYS A 56 9.18 3.78 0.54
C LYS A 56 8.69 5.17 0.92
N ILE A 57 7.40 5.42 0.74
CA ILE A 57 6.81 6.71 1.09
C ILE A 57 6.85 6.91 2.60
N TYR A 58 6.52 5.87 3.36
CA TYR A 58 6.61 5.88 4.82
C TYR A 58 8.02 6.28 5.28
N ASP A 59 9.04 5.63 4.73
CA ASP A 59 10.43 5.91 5.08
C ASP A 59 10.81 7.33 4.73
N TYR A 60 10.39 7.81 3.57
CA TYR A 60 10.69 9.17 3.12
C TYR A 60 10.08 10.21 4.07
N ILE A 61 8.82 10.02 4.48
CA ILE A 61 8.15 10.94 5.40
C ILE A 61 8.88 10.98 6.72
N ASN A 62 9.23 9.81 7.27
CA ASN A 62 9.94 9.73 8.54
C ASN A 62 11.34 10.35 8.46
N ASP A 63 12.05 10.13 7.36
CA ASP A 63 13.39 10.69 7.15
C ASP A 63 13.37 12.21 7.11
N ARG A 64 12.24 12.81 6.74
CA ARG A 64 12.06 14.26 6.73
C ARG A 64 11.61 14.82 8.07
N GLY A 65 11.53 13.97 9.10
CA GLY A 65 11.12 14.41 10.43
C GLY A 65 9.64 14.64 10.57
N GLU A 66 8.84 14.09 9.65
CA GLU A 66 7.39 14.21 9.67
C GLU A 66 6.75 12.90 10.08
N GLN A 67 5.46 12.92 10.34
CA GLN A 67 4.72 11.73 10.75
C GLN A 67 3.95 11.12 9.59
N ALA A 68 4.15 9.82 9.37
CA ALA A 68 3.30 9.06 8.46
C ALA A 68 1.98 8.77 9.18
N VAL A 69 0.88 9.15 8.56
CA VAL A 69 -0.45 9.02 9.16
C VAL A 69 -1.26 8.00 8.36
N PHE A 70 -1.67 6.93 9.04
CA PHE A 70 -2.43 5.86 8.42
C PHE A 70 -3.92 6.14 8.57
N SER A 71 -4.63 6.13 7.45
CA SER A 71 -6.07 6.34 7.46
C SER A 71 -6.78 5.01 7.65
N GLN A 72 -8.05 5.10 8.03
CA GLN A 72 -8.89 3.93 8.21
C GLN A 72 -9.17 3.27 6.86
N LEU A 73 -9.12 1.96 6.82
CA LEU A 73 -9.53 1.21 5.64
C LEU A 73 -11.06 1.04 5.67
N ASP A 74 -11.70 1.33 4.57
CA ASP A 74 -13.16 1.18 4.43
C ASP A 74 -13.53 -0.14 3.76
#